data_e8b4e06763fd9ec6c2695d42e148dd0d
#
_entry.id   e8b4e06763fd9ec6c2695d42e148dd0d
#
_cell.length_a   1.000
_cell.length_b   1.000
_cell.length_c   1.000
_cell.angle_alpha   90.00
_cell.angle_beta   90.00
_cell.angle_gamma   90.00
#
_symmetry.space_group_name_H-M   'P 1'
#
loop_
_entity.id
_entity.type
_entity.pdbx_description
1 polymer ?
#
loop_
_entity_poly.entity_id
_entity_poly.type
_entity_poly.pdbx_seq_one_letter_code
_entity_poly.pdbx_strand_id
1 'polypeptide(L)'
;MGHVQDREPPDGIVKHFTVAVFVVSAGHVLLHPHPKVGLWLPPGGHIEPHELPDDAALRETLEETGLRVRLVGDPGIGYDAPGSPRQLLRPEGVQVEDISPGHQHIDLIYFAVPETGAPLPPVREDEGMRWVDGSVLAELPVTAEVARWVDLALREVPRRLAGDLGRADRAGRYPR
;
A
#
# COMPACT_ATOMS: atom_id res chain seq x y z
N MET A 1 28.20 -7.46 21.27
CA MET A 1 26.86 -7.39 20.64
C MET A 1 25.87 -7.23 21.77
N GLY A 2 25.40 -5.99 22.01
CA GLY A 2 24.46 -5.69 23.09
C GLY A 2 23.08 -6.15 22.68
N HIS A 3 22.44 -6.97 23.50
CA HIS A 3 21.00 -7.20 23.41
C HIS A 3 20.30 -5.84 23.50
N VAL A 4 19.55 -5.49 22.48
CA VAL A 4 18.51 -4.47 22.62
C VAL A 4 17.49 -5.09 23.58
N GLN A 5 17.58 -4.72 24.85
CA GLN A 5 16.54 -5.04 25.82
C GLN A 5 15.28 -4.34 25.33
N ASP A 6 14.17 -5.06 25.31
CA ASP A 6 12.82 -4.50 25.16
C ASP A 6 12.62 -3.45 26.27
N ARG A 7 13.00 -2.22 25.98
CA ARG A 7 12.72 -1.10 26.89
C ARG A 7 11.27 -0.74 26.71
N GLU A 8 10.53 -0.72 27.79
CA GLU A 8 9.21 -0.12 27.77
C GLU A 8 9.28 1.27 27.12
N PRO A 9 8.36 1.58 26.20
CA PRO A 9 8.36 2.88 25.55
C PRO A 9 8.22 3.98 26.62
N PRO A 10 8.96 5.10 26.51
CA PRO A 10 9.00 6.17 27.52
C PRO A 10 7.65 6.83 27.76
N ASP A 11 6.72 6.73 26.80
CA ASP A 11 5.34 7.22 26.85
C ASP A 11 4.33 6.11 27.19
N GLY A 12 4.79 4.87 27.42
CA GLY A 12 3.92 3.71 27.66
C GLY A 12 3.10 3.28 26.44
N ILE A 13 3.38 3.85 25.23
CA ILE A 13 2.65 3.55 24.01
C ILE A 13 3.46 2.60 23.14
N VAL A 14 2.93 1.41 22.89
CA VAL A 14 3.50 0.46 21.93
C VAL A 14 3.16 0.91 20.52
N LYS A 15 4.16 0.95 19.65
CA LYS A 15 4.01 1.34 18.26
C LYS A 15 4.44 0.19 17.35
N HIS A 16 3.59 -0.18 16.38
CA HIS A 16 3.92 -1.16 15.36
C HIS A 16 3.94 -0.50 13.99
N PHE A 17 4.86 -0.93 13.15
CA PHE A 17 4.85 -0.54 11.74
C PHE A 17 3.90 -1.45 10.97
N THR A 18 3.08 -0.83 10.12
CA THR A 18 2.08 -1.49 9.29
C THR A 18 2.16 -0.95 7.86
N VAL A 19 1.52 -1.64 6.95
CA VAL A 19 1.33 -1.21 5.56
C VAL A 19 -0.15 -1.15 5.25
N ALA A 20 -0.55 -0.20 4.41
CA ALA A 20 -1.87 -0.15 3.80
C ALA A 20 -1.71 0.06 2.29
N VAL A 21 -2.38 -0.78 1.48
CA VAL A 21 -2.13 -0.86 0.04
C VAL A 21 -3.39 -0.54 -0.74
N PHE A 22 -3.44 0.61 -1.38
CA PHE A 22 -4.55 0.99 -2.26
C PHE A 22 -4.30 0.41 -3.65
N VAL A 23 -4.90 -0.74 -3.93
CA VAL A 23 -4.79 -1.43 -5.22
C VAL A 23 -5.78 -0.83 -6.22
N VAL A 24 -5.26 -0.28 -7.32
CA VAL A 24 -6.06 0.39 -8.35
C VAL A 24 -6.16 -0.47 -9.60
N SER A 25 -7.37 -0.63 -10.13
CA SER A 25 -7.62 -1.27 -11.43
C SER A 25 -8.84 -0.68 -12.10
N ALA A 26 -8.75 -0.34 -13.38
CA ALA A 26 -9.84 0.15 -14.22
C ALA A 26 -10.72 1.23 -13.56
N GLY A 27 -10.10 2.19 -12.86
CA GLY A 27 -10.82 3.29 -12.19
C GLY A 27 -11.49 2.92 -10.86
N HIS A 28 -11.13 1.77 -10.28
CA HIS A 28 -11.62 1.29 -8.99
C HIS A 28 -10.46 1.05 -8.03
N VAL A 29 -10.75 1.06 -6.73
CA VAL A 29 -9.82 0.66 -5.66
C VAL A 29 -10.40 -0.55 -4.94
N LEU A 30 -9.52 -1.49 -4.57
CA LEU A 30 -9.92 -2.65 -3.80
C LEU A 30 -10.04 -2.30 -2.32
N LEU A 31 -11.20 -2.57 -1.74
CA LEU A 31 -11.46 -2.45 -0.32
C LEU A 31 -12.13 -3.71 0.22
N HIS A 32 -12.03 -3.91 1.53
CA HIS A 32 -12.73 -4.99 2.23
C HIS A 32 -13.35 -4.50 3.54
N PRO A 33 -14.44 -5.13 4.03
CA PRO A 33 -15.02 -4.82 5.31
C PRO A 33 -14.15 -5.39 6.43
N HIS A 34 -13.62 -4.52 7.30
CA HIS A 34 -12.81 -4.98 8.43
C HIS A 34 -13.72 -5.52 9.55
N PRO A 35 -13.59 -6.82 9.94
CA PRO A 35 -14.58 -7.50 10.77
C PRO A 35 -14.72 -6.93 12.20
N LYS A 36 -13.67 -6.29 12.72
CA LYS A 36 -13.65 -5.77 14.10
C LYS A 36 -14.15 -4.34 14.23
N VAL A 37 -13.92 -3.51 13.21
CA VAL A 37 -14.24 -2.07 13.29
C VAL A 37 -15.45 -1.66 12.45
N GLY A 38 -15.96 -2.56 11.59
CA GLY A 38 -17.13 -2.29 10.77
C GLY A 38 -16.91 -1.23 9.67
N LEU A 39 -15.67 -0.90 9.37
CA LEU A 39 -15.27 0.04 8.33
C LEU A 39 -14.71 -0.71 7.13
N TRP A 40 -14.77 -0.09 5.97
CA TRP A 40 -14.09 -0.58 4.77
C TRP A 40 -12.69 -0.01 4.70
N LEU A 41 -11.71 -0.89 4.56
CA LEU A 41 -10.28 -0.57 4.59
C LEU A 41 -9.58 -1.15 3.35
N PRO A 42 -8.43 -0.58 2.94
CA PRO A 42 -7.56 -1.24 1.98
C PRO A 42 -6.91 -2.49 2.61
N PRO A 43 -6.46 -3.46 1.82
CA PRO A 43 -5.63 -4.56 2.32
C PRO A 43 -4.36 -4.02 2.98
N GLY A 44 -3.92 -4.70 4.04
CA GLY A 44 -2.73 -4.31 4.78
C GLY A 44 -2.59 -5.02 6.12
N GLY A 45 -1.46 -4.79 6.79
CA GLY A 45 -1.17 -5.42 8.06
C GLY A 45 0.22 -5.09 8.58
N HIS A 46 0.69 -5.84 9.58
CA HIS A 46 1.95 -5.60 10.24
C HIS A 46 3.15 -5.92 9.36
N ILE A 47 4.20 -5.10 9.48
CA ILE A 47 5.52 -5.43 8.96
C ILE A 47 6.17 -6.39 9.94
N GLU A 48 6.46 -7.61 9.51
CA GLU A 48 7.06 -8.65 10.35
C GLU A 48 8.53 -8.31 10.69
N PRO A 49 9.06 -8.84 11.82
CA PRO A 49 10.49 -8.74 12.11
C PRO A 49 11.33 -9.25 10.94
N HIS A 50 12.31 -8.45 10.50
CA HIS A 50 13.21 -8.74 9.37
C HIS A 50 12.59 -8.69 7.98
N GLU A 51 11.37 -8.20 7.84
CA GLU A 51 10.68 -7.94 6.58
C GLU A 51 10.89 -6.48 6.13
N LEU A 52 10.97 -6.27 4.84
CA LEU A 52 10.99 -4.92 4.28
C LEU A 52 9.56 -4.42 4.05
N PRO A 53 9.31 -3.12 4.18
CA PRO A 53 7.97 -2.56 3.97
C PRO A 53 7.35 -2.90 2.62
N ASP A 54 8.15 -2.90 1.55
CA ASP A 54 7.70 -3.26 0.19
C ASP A 54 7.25 -4.74 0.15
N ASP A 55 8.02 -5.64 0.80
CA ASP A 55 7.71 -7.07 0.86
C ASP A 55 6.45 -7.32 1.69
N ALA A 56 6.29 -6.62 2.83
CA ALA A 56 5.08 -6.66 3.65
C ALA A 56 3.83 -6.23 2.85
N ALA A 57 3.94 -5.13 2.10
CA ALA A 57 2.85 -4.64 1.27
C ALA A 57 2.40 -5.67 0.21
N LEU A 58 3.34 -6.36 -0.42
CA LEU A 58 3.04 -7.41 -1.39
C LEU A 58 2.46 -8.66 -0.73
N ARG A 59 3.01 -9.10 0.41
CA ARG A 59 2.56 -10.27 1.16
C ARG A 59 1.14 -10.07 1.69
N GLU A 60 0.89 -8.99 2.44
CA GLU A 60 -0.42 -8.71 3.02
C GLU A 60 -1.51 -8.60 1.93
N THR A 61 -1.20 -7.92 0.83
CA THR A 61 -2.15 -7.84 -0.29
C THR A 61 -2.45 -9.23 -0.85
N LEU A 62 -1.45 -10.09 -1.04
CA LEU A 62 -1.66 -11.44 -1.56
C LEU A 62 -2.43 -12.32 -0.57
N GLU A 63 -2.09 -12.27 0.72
CA GLU A 63 -2.72 -13.07 1.77
C GLU A 63 -4.20 -12.72 1.94
N GLU A 64 -4.52 -11.43 1.98
CA GLU A 64 -5.90 -10.99 2.19
C GLU A 64 -6.76 -11.09 0.92
N THR A 65 -6.20 -10.76 -0.25
CA THR A 65 -7.00 -10.60 -1.47
C THR A 65 -6.86 -11.74 -2.48
N GLY A 66 -5.79 -12.52 -2.38
CA GLY A 66 -5.41 -13.50 -3.40
C GLY A 66 -4.78 -12.89 -4.65
N LEU A 67 -4.62 -11.56 -4.71
CA LEU A 67 -4.04 -10.88 -5.87
C LEU A 67 -2.53 -10.71 -5.73
N ARG A 68 -1.82 -11.03 -6.81
CA ARG A 68 -0.45 -10.55 -7.00
C ARG A 68 -0.50 -9.14 -7.56
N VAL A 69 0.23 -8.24 -6.94
CA VAL A 69 0.25 -6.83 -7.30
C VAL A 69 1.67 -6.34 -7.50
N ARG A 70 1.80 -5.27 -8.25
CA ARG A 70 3.02 -4.49 -8.39
C ARG A 70 2.79 -3.12 -7.74
N LEU A 71 3.69 -2.74 -6.85
CA LEU A 71 3.66 -1.41 -6.26
C LEU A 71 3.94 -0.33 -7.31
N VAL A 72 3.26 0.80 -7.20
CA VAL A 72 3.40 1.96 -8.08
C VAL A 72 3.90 3.13 -7.25
N GLY A 73 5.13 3.53 -7.46
CA GLY A 73 5.75 4.59 -6.67
C GLY A 73 7.12 5.00 -7.19
N ASP A 74 7.77 5.87 -6.44
CA ASP A 74 9.10 6.39 -6.75
C ASP A 74 10.13 5.78 -5.77
N PRO A 75 11.19 5.13 -6.27
CA PRO A 75 12.26 4.58 -5.42
C PRO A 75 13.20 5.67 -4.84
N GLY A 76 12.75 6.90 -4.77
CA GLY A 76 13.53 7.99 -4.21
C GLY A 76 14.54 8.57 -5.21
N ILE A 77 15.84 8.48 -4.92
CA ILE A 77 16.87 9.10 -5.77
C ILE A 77 17.15 8.35 -7.07
N GLY A 78 16.57 7.16 -7.26
CA GLY A 78 16.78 6.35 -8.46
C GLY A 78 18.25 5.99 -8.73
N TYR A 79 19.04 5.80 -7.67
CA TYR A 79 20.46 5.47 -7.74
C TYR A 79 20.67 3.99 -7.45
N ASP A 80 21.25 3.27 -8.41
CA ASP A 80 21.60 1.87 -8.30
C ASP A 80 23.01 1.66 -8.87
N ALA A 81 23.96 1.35 -8.00
CA ALA A 81 25.33 1.03 -8.35
C ALA A 81 25.84 -0.14 -7.49
N PRO A 82 26.81 -0.94 -7.98
CA PRO A 82 27.39 -2.02 -7.20
C PRO A 82 27.88 -1.55 -5.83
N GLY A 83 27.37 -2.17 -4.76
CA GLY A 83 27.74 -1.83 -3.38
C GLY A 83 26.99 -0.63 -2.77
N SER A 84 26.09 0.03 -3.51
CA SER A 84 25.21 1.05 -2.95
C SER A 84 24.04 0.44 -2.20
N PRO A 85 23.45 1.17 -1.22
CA PRO A 85 22.20 0.75 -0.58
C PRO A 85 21.08 0.59 -1.59
N ARG A 86 20.31 -0.50 -1.47
CA ARG A 86 19.09 -0.70 -2.26
C ARG A 86 18.06 0.37 -1.91
N GLN A 87 17.51 1.04 -2.91
CA GLN A 87 16.42 1.98 -2.73
C GLN A 87 15.10 1.21 -2.66
N LEU A 88 14.31 1.46 -1.62
CA LEU A 88 12.94 0.96 -1.51
C LEU A 88 11.98 1.97 -2.13
N LEU A 89 10.78 1.52 -2.47
CA LEU A 89 9.73 2.44 -2.87
C LEU A 89 9.36 3.35 -1.69
N ARG A 90 9.26 4.64 -1.96
CA ARG A 90 8.76 5.57 -0.96
C ARG A 90 7.28 5.34 -0.76
N PRO A 91 6.81 5.21 0.49
CA PRO A 91 5.38 5.24 0.76
C PRO A 91 4.78 6.59 0.31
N GLU A 92 3.56 6.57 -0.13
CA GLU A 92 2.79 7.77 -0.52
C GLU A 92 2.50 8.67 0.69
N GLY A 93 2.47 8.08 1.86
CA GLY A 93 2.35 8.76 3.14
C GLY A 93 2.77 7.86 4.27
N VAL A 94 3.07 8.50 5.40
CA VAL A 94 3.29 7.85 6.68
C VAL A 94 2.39 8.55 7.69
N GLN A 95 1.59 7.79 8.41
CA GLN A 95 0.65 8.32 9.39
C GLN A 95 0.70 7.52 10.69
N VAL A 96 0.17 8.09 11.77
CA VAL A 96 0.00 7.39 13.03
C VAL A 96 -1.49 7.23 13.30
N GLU A 97 -1.89 6.02 13.62
CA GLU A 97 -3.27 5.69 13.98
C GLU A 97 -3.33 5.17 15.43
N ASP A 98 -4.27 5.70 16.21
CA ASP A 98 -4.59 5.18 17.54
C ASP A 98 -5.50 3.95 17.41
N ILE A 99 -4.96 2.77 17.71
CA ILE A 99 -5.70 1.50 17.60
C ILE A 99 -6.49 1.22 18.91
N SER A 100 -5.84 1.47 20.02
CA SER A 100 -6.42 1.33 21.35
C SER A 100 -5.59 2.11 22.38
N PRO A 101 -6.08 2.31 23.61
CA PRO A 101 -5.26 2.94 24.66
C PRO A 101 -3.91 2.24 24.83
N GLY A 102 -2.83 2.98 24.65
CA GLY A 102 -1.45 2.48 24.73
C GLY A 102 -0.94 1.71 23.50
N HIS A 103 -1.68 1.72 22.38
CA HIS A 103 -1.27 1.05 21.14
C HIS A 103 -1.55 1.92 19.90
N GLN A 104 -0.51 2.16 19.12
CA GLN A 104 -0.56 2.91 17.86
C GLN A 104 0.04 2.10 16.71
N HIS A 105 -0.47 2.34 15.51
CA HIS A 105 0.18 1.94 14.27
C HIS A 105 0.89 3.12 13.62
N ILE A 106 2.01 2.82 12.96
CA ILE A 106 2.70 3.73 12.04
C ILE A 106 2.49 3.12 10.66
N ASP A 107 1.50 3.63 9.93
CA ASP A 107 1.11 3.09 8.63
C ASP A 107 1.96 3.67 7.52
N LEU A 108 2.54 2.81 6.70
CA LEU A 108 3.17 3.15 5.45
C LEU A 108 2.17 2.88 4.32
N ILE A 109 1.75 3.94 3.64
CA ILE A 109 0.72 3.87 2.60
C ILE A 109 1.37 3.61 1.25
N TYR A 110 0.88 2.60 0.52
CA TYR A 110 1.35 2.25 -0.82
C TYR A 110 0.23 2.24 -1.83
N PHE A 111 0.58 2.52 -3.09
CA PHE A 111 -0.30 2.30 -4.24
C PHE A 111 0.19 1.11 -5.04
N ALA A 112 -0.75 0.36 -5.60
CA ALA A 112 -0.45 -0.83 -6.37
C ALA A 112 -1.42 -1.03 -7.55
N VAL A 113 -1.02 -1.90 -8.48
CA VAL A 113 -1.88 -2.40 -9.56
C VAL A 113 -1.76 -3.93 -9.65
N PRO A 114 -2.82 -4.65 -10.06
CA PRO A 114 -2.71 -6.08 -10.33
C PRO A 114 -1.66 -6.39 -11.39
N GLU A 115 -0.89 -7.47 -11.19
CA GLU A 115 0.09 -7.93 -12.19
C GLU A 115 -0.56 -8.53 -13.45
N THR A 116 -1.79 -9.00 -13.35
CA THR A 116 -2.47 -9.73 -14.44
C THR A 116 -2.82 -8.87 -15.64
N GLY A 117 -2.83 -7.54 -15.51
CA GLY A 117 -3.30 -6.63 -16.55
C GLY A 117 -4.80 -6.75 -16.89
N ALA A 118 -5.51 -7.71 -16.30
CA ALA A 118 -6.95 -7.85 -16.47
C ALA A 118 -7.67 -6.71 -15.73
N PRO A 119 -8.70 -6.07 -16.34
CA PRO A 119 -9.51 -5.12 -15.62
C PRO A 119 -10.33 -5.84 -14.54
N LEU A 120 -10.32 -5.30 -13.32
CA LEU A 120 -11.06 -5.83 -12.17
C LEU A 120 -10.90 -7.35 -12.01
N PRO A 121 -9.68 -7.86 -11.76
CA PRO A 121 -9.48 -9.29 -11.56
C PRO A 121 -10.32 -9.81 -10.40
N PRO A 122 -10.72 -11.10 -10.41
CA PRO A 122 -11.52 -11.68 -9.35
C PRO A 122 -10.80 -11.57 -8.00
N VAL A 123 -11.56 -11.27 -6.98
CA VAL A 123 -11.11 -11.14 -5.58
C VAL A 123 -11.96 -12.03 -4.69
N ARG A 124 -11.65 -12.10 -3.40
CA ARG A 124 -12.42 -12.89 -2.42
C ARG A 124 -13.75 -12.21 -2.06
N GLU A 125 -14.69 -12.22 -3.00
CA GLU A 125 -16.01 -11.63 -2.82
C GLU A 125 -16.83 -12.32 -1.72
N ASP A 126 -16.57 -13.59 -1.46
CA ASP A 126 -17.12 -14.37 -0.35
C ASP A 126 -16.67 -13.83 1.03
N GLU A 127 -15.52 -13.20 1.10
CA GLU A 127 -15.02 -12.47 2.27
C GLU A 127 -15.44 -10.99 2.26
N GLY A 128 -16.28 -10.57 1.31
CA GLY A 128 -16.83 -9.22 1.20
C GLY A 128 -15.96 -8.22 0.45
N MET A 129 -14.82 -8.64 -0.11
CA MET A 129 -13.96 -7.73 -0.90
C MET A 129 -14.67 -7.20 -2.13
N ARG A 130 -14.41 -5.93 -2.46
CA ARG A 130 -15.00 -5.28 -3.64
C ARG A 130 -14.05 -4.30 -4.29
N TRP A 131 -14.16 -4.24 -5.60
CA TRP A 131 -13.68 -3.13 -6.39
C TRP A 131 -14.67 -1.97 -6.27
N VAL A 132 -14.19 -0.84 -5.76
CA VAL A 132 -15.01 0.33 -5.38
C VAL A 132 -14.60 1.51 -6.22
N ASP A 133 -15.55 2.14 -6.91
CA ASP A 133 -15.39 3.44 -7.54
C ASP A 133 -15.88 4.57 -6.62
N GLY A 134 -15.76 5.82 -7.08
CA GLY A 134 -16.15 6.98 -6.28
C GLY A 134 -17.65 7.01 -5.92
N SER A 135 -18.54 6.40 -6.73
CA SER A 135 -19.99 6.36 -6.46
C SER A 135 -20.30 5.36 -5.36
N VAL A 136 -19.73 4.17 -5.45
CA VAL A 136 -19.89 3.11 -4.44
C VAL A 136 -19.22 3.52 -3.12
N LEU A 137 -18.05 4.18 -3.18
CA LEU A 137 -17.34 4.66 -1.99
C LEU A 137 -18.21 5.57 -1.11
N ALA A 138 -19.04 6.42 -1.71
CA ALA A 138 -19.91 7.34 -0.98
C ALA A 138 -21.00 6.62 -0.15
N GLU A 139 -21.30 5.36 -0.45
CA GLU A 139 -22.29 4.54 0.24
C GLU A 139 -21.69 3.63 1.31
N LEU A 140 -20.35 3.51 1.33
CA LEU A 140 -19.65 2.61 2.25
C LEU A 140 -19.26 3.34 3.56
N PRO A 141 -19.25 2.64 4.69
CA PRO A 141 -18.70 3.16 5.94
C PRO A 141 -17.16 3.18 5.87
N VAL A 142 -16.61 4.27 5.36
CA VAL A 142 -15.18 4.55 5.31
C VAL A 142 -14.85 5.78 6.15
N THR A 143 -13.63 5.88 6.64
CA THR A 143 -13.16 7.12 7.26
C THR A 143 -12.90 8.19 6.19
N ALA A 144 -12.96 9.46 6.59
CA ALA A 144 -12.62 10.56 5.68
C ALA A 144 -11.18 10.48 5.15
N GLU A 145 -10.30 9.89 5.95
CA GLU A 145 -8.90 9.65 5.59
C GLU A 145 -8.80 8.58 4.50
N VAL A 146 -9.43 7.40 4.66
CA VAL A 146 -9.46 6.35 3.64
C VAL A 146 -10.06 6.88 2.33
N ALA A 147 -11.15 7.64 2.39
CA ALA A 147 -11.76 8.25 1.21
C ALA A 147 -10.76 9.17 0.46
N ARG A 148 -9.97 9.95 1.17
CA ARG A 148 -8.94 10.82 0.56
C ARG A 148 -7.80 10.02 -0.07
N TRP A 149 -7.38 8.92 0.55
CA TRP A 149 -6.37 8.04 -0.05
C TRP A 149 -6.90 7.35 -1.30
N VAL A 150 -8.16 6.92 -1.32
CA VAL A 150 -8.84 6.38 -2.52
C VAL A 150 -8.82 7.41 -3.65
N ASP A 151 -9.26 8.66 -3.39
CA ASP A 151 -9.26 9.72 -4.38
C ASP A 151 -7.86 10.01 -4.93
N LEU A 152 -6.85 10.00 -4.06
CA LEU A 152 -5.46 10.21 -4.46
C LEU A 152 -4.95 9.05 -5.33
N ALA A 153 -5.20 7.81 -4.92
CA ALA A 153 -4.78 6.62 -5.66
C ALA A 153 -5.39 6.59 -7.07
N LEU A 154 -6.71 6.85 -7.18
CA LEU A 154 -7.42 6.90 -8.45
C LEU A 154 -6.88 7.99 -9.41
N ARG A 155 -6.34 9.08 -8.88
CA ARG A 155 -5.72 10.14 -9.68
C ARG A 155 -4.28 9.82 -10.07
N GLU A 156 -3.46 9.40 -9.11
CA GLU A 156 -2.01 9.34 -9.26
C GLU A 156 -1.55 8.06 -9.96
N VAL A 157 -2.17 6.91 -9.69
CA VAL A 157 -1.77 5.64 -10.30
C VAL A 157 -1.84 5.69 -11.84
N PRO A 158 -2.95 6.11 -12.48
CA PRO A 158 -3.01 6.20 -13.93
C PRO A 158 -1.98 7.18 -14.52
N ARG A 159 -1.72 8.29 -13.84
CA ARG A 159 -0.72 9.29 -14.29
C ARG A 159 0.68 8.73 -14.29
N ARG A 160 1.06 7.98 -13.25
CA ARG A 160 2.39 7.37 -13.14
C ARG A 160 2.59 6.28 -14.17
N LEU A 161 1.60 5.41 -14.36
CA LEU A 161 1.63 4.38 -15.40
C LEU A 161 1.79 4.98 -16.82
N ALA A 162 1.10 6.08 -17.12
CA ALA A 162 1.25 6.78 -18.38
C ALA A 162 2.64 7.44 -18.51
N GLY A 163 3.20 7.96 -17.41
CA GLY A 163 4.54 8.53 -17.36
C GLY A 163 5.65 7.50 -17.57
N ASP A 164 5.49 6.30 -17.01
CA ASP A 164 6.44 5.19 -17.18
C ASP A 164 6.46 4.68 -18.61
N LEU A 165 5.32 4.56 -19.27
CA LEU A 165 5.23 4.22 -20.69
C LEU A 165 5.97 5.25 -21.57
N GLY A 166 5.86 6.54 -21.25
CA GLY A 166 6.57 7.61 -21.93
C GLY A 166 8.09 7.62 -21.68
N ARG A 167 8.56 7.11 -20.54
CA ARG A 167 10.00 6.95 -20.24
C ARG A 167 10.59 5.73 -20.93
N ALA A 168 9.89 4.59 -20.97
CA ALA A 168 10.32 3.39 -21.64
C ALA A 168 10.51 3.64 -23.16
N ASP A 169 9.59 4.40 -23.78
CA ASP A 169 9.67 4.76 -25.21
C ASP A 169 10.83 5.71 -25.53
N ARG A 170 11.25 6.56 -24.59
CA ARG A 170 12.41 7.44 -24.72
C ARG A 170 13.75 6.73 -24.51
N ALA A 171 13.80 5.74 -23.59
CA ALA A 171 15.03 4.97 -23.33
C ALA A 171 15.46 4.11 -24.54
N GLY A 172 14.50 3.71 -25.41
CA GLY A 172 14.77 3.00 -26.65
C GLY A 172 15.38 3.84 -27.77
N ARG A 173 15.54 5.15 -27.62
CA ARG A 173 16.01 6.08 -28.67
C ARG A 173 17.46 6.56 -28.55
N TYR A 174 18.24 6.06 -27.59
CA TYR A 174 19.67 6.37 -27.56
C TYR A 174 20.45 5.27 -28.30
N PRO A 175 21.11 5.59 -29.45
CA PRO A 175 22.02 4.66 -30.09
C PRO A 175 23.26 4.45 -29.21
N ARG A 176 23.76 3.22 -29.22
CA ARG A 176 25.02 2.82 -28.56
C ARG A 176 26.21 3.52 -29.20
#